data_c223c828d52815203ed9181310d921b8
#
_entry.id   c223c828d52815203ed9181310d921b8
#
_cell.length_a   1.000
_cell.length_b   1.000
_cell.length_c   1.000
_cell.angle_alpha   90.00
_cell.angle_beta   90.00
_cell.angle_gamma   90.00
#
_symmetry.space_group_name_H-M   'P 1'
#
loop_
_entity.id
_entity.type
_entity.pdbx_description
1 polymer ?
#
loop_
_entity_poly.entity_id
_entity_poly.type
_entity_poly.pdbx_seq_one_letter_code
_entity_poly.pdbx_strand_id
1 'polypeptide(L)'
;IAGSIAAVGPGVTLWRAGERVCALVGGGGYAEYCTVHESHALPVPKGLSAIEAAALPETFFTVWTNVFERARLGAGETLLVHGGSSGIGTTAIQLGRAFGARVIVTAGSAGKCAACLNLGAEAAIDYREQDFVAEVKRLTGGRGADVILDMVGGDYIARNIQAAAPDGRIVSIAFLKGSTVEVNFMPVMLKRLT
;
A
#
# COMPACT_ATOMS: atom_id res chain seq x y z
N ILE A 1 9.88 -3.11 13.44
CA ILE A 1 10.29 -3.75 14.71
C ILE A 1 9.16 -3.73 15.73
N ALA A 2 9.23 -4.61 16.73
CA ALA A 2 8.41 -4.52 17.94
C ALA A 2 9.18 -5.12 19.12
N GLY A 3 8.90 -4.65 20.33
CA GLY A 3 9.55 -5.11 21.54
C GLY A 3 9.08 -4.34 22.77
N SER A 4 9.89 -4.40 23.82
CA SER A 4 9.67 -3.62 25.04
C SER A 4 10.75 -2.55 25.17
N ILE A 5 10.38 -1.39 25.66
CA ILE A 5 11.31 -0.30 25.93
C ILE A 5 12.24 -0.72 27.06
N ALA A 6 13.54 -0.82 26.77
CA ALA A 6 14.56 -1.16 27.75
C ALA A 6 14.96 0.05 28.59
N ALA A 7 15.11 1.21 27.96
CA ALA A 7 15.45 2.48 28.60
C ALA A 7 14.92 3.64 27.77
N VAL A 8 14.77 4.81 28.39
CA VAL A 8 14.38 6.06 27.74
C VAL A 8 15.49 7.09 27.86
N GLY A 9 15.68 7.90 26.82
CA GLY A 9 16.63 9.00 26.83
C GLY A 9 16.16 10.22 27.63
N PRO A 10 17.03 11.20 27.80
CA PRO A 10 16.67 12.46 28.44
C PRO A 10 15.54 13.17 27.66
N GLY A 11 14.54 13.67 28.37
CA GLY A 11 13.44 14.45 27.78
C GLY A 11 12.33 13.62 27.17
N VAL A 12 12.41 12.28 27.13
CA VAL A 12 11.31 11.40 26.71
C VAL A 12 10.14 11.51 27.69
N THR A 13 8.96 11.77 27.16
CA THR A 13 7.73 11.96 27.93
C THR A 13 6.61 11.01 27.54
N LEU A 14 6.63 10.45 26.33
CA LEU A 14 5.55 9.62 25.79
C LEU A 14 5.63 8.17 26.26
N TRP A 15 6.82 7.70 26.67
CA TRP A 15 7.06 6.28 26.93
C TRP A 15 7.82 6.03 28.22
N ARG A 16 7.65 4.82 28.75
CA ARG A 16 8.38 4.34 29.95
C ARG A 16 9.00 2.97 29.69
N ALA A 17 10.07 2.65 30.40
CA ALA A 17 10.67 1.31 30.39
C ALA A 17 9.62 0.24 30.71
N GLY A 18 9.66 -0.86 29.99
CA GLY A 18 8.72 -1.99 30.09
C GLY A 18 7.49 -1.89 29.17
N GLU A 19 7.16 -0.71 28.63
CA GLU A 19 6.03 -0.59 27.70
C GLU A 19 6.31 -1.30 26.38
N ARG A 20 5.26 -1.94 25.80
CA ARG A 20 5.35 -2.68 24.54
C ARG A 20 5.05 -1.75 23.37
N VAL A 21 5.99 -1.69 22.43
CA VAL A 21 5.90 -0.81 21.26
C VAL A 21 6.23 -1.53 19.97
N CYS A 22 5.74 -0.99 18.87
CA CYS A 22 6.22 -1.27 17.51
C CYS A 22 6.63 0.04 16.84
N ALA A 23 7.54 -0.04 15.88
CA ALA A 23 8.05 1.14 15.20
C ALA A 23 8.63 0.82 13.83
N LEU A 24 8.66 1.83 12.96
CA LEU A 24 9.49 1.85 11.76
C LEU A 24 10.80 2.56 12.10
N VAL A 25 11.91 1.94 11.77
CA VAL A 25 13.26 2.49 12.01
C VAL A 25 14.05 2.56 10.70
N GLY A 26 14.91 3.55 10.57
CA GLY A 26 15.74 3.73 9.39
C GLY A 26 16.86 2.69 9.21
N GLY A 27 17.10 1.87 10.24
CA GLY A 27 18.11 0.81 10.27
C GLY A 27 18.33 0.27 11.66
N GLY A 28 19.25 -0.70 11.81
CA GLY A 28 19.64 -1.25 13.12
C GLY A 28 18.63 -2.23 13.74
N GLY A 29 17.53 -2.60 13.02
CA GLY A 29 16.50 -3.47 13.57
C GLY A 29 16.88 -4.96 13.68
N TYR A 30 17.97 -5.40 13.04
CA TYR A 30 18.53 -6.76 13.19
C TYR A 30 19.48 -6.82 14.41
N ALA A 31 18.97 -6.45 15.57
CA ALA A 31 19.74 -6.39 16.81
C ALA A 31 18.84 -6.68 18.00
N GLU A 32 19.43 -7.06 19.14
CA GLU A 32 18.70 -7.24 20.41
C GLU A 32 18.12 -5.92 20.93
N TYR A 33 18.80 -4.81 20.63
CA TYR A 33 18.37 -3.45 20.98
C TYR A 33 18.54 -2.52 19.79
N CYS A 34 17.62 -1.60 19.61
CA CYS A 34 17.77 -0.49 18.67
C CYS A 34 17.16 0.78 19.28
N THR A 35 17.54 1.92 18.76
CA THR A 35 17.01 3.21 19.18
C THR A 35 15.91 3.67 18.22
N VAL A 36 14.90 4.33 18.77
CA VAL A 36 13.82 4.95 18.00
C VAL A 36 13.44 6.27 18.68
N HIS A 37 13.11 7.27 17.91
CA HIS A 37 12.56 8.52 18.44
C HIS A 37 11.18 8.26 19.06
N GLU A 38 10.86 8.89 20.19
CA GLU A 38 9.61 8.63 20.91
C GLU A 38 8.34 8.81 20.06
N SER A 39 8.33 9.78 19.13
CA SER A 39 7.21 10.04 18.23
C SER A 39 7.02 8.99 17.13
N HIS A 40 8.00 8.12 16.89
CA HIS A 40 7.93 7.06 15.88
C HIS A 40 7.55 5.70 16.49
N ALA A 41 7.49 5.61 17.81
CA ALA A 41 7.00 4.43 18.49
C ALA A 41 5.49 4.48 18.64
N LEU A 42 4.84 3.35 18.40
CA LEU A 42 3.41 3.15 18.57
C LEU A 42 3.16 2.04 19.59
N PRO A 43 2.08 2.09 20.37
CA PRO A 43 1.73 0.98 21.24
C PRO A 43 1.43 -0.27 20.43
N VAL A 44 1.89 -1.42 20.91
CA VAL A 44 1.46 -2.70 20.33
C VAL A 44 -0.05 -2.83 20.49
N PRO A 45 -0.82 -3.04 19.39
CA PRO A 45 -2.26 -3.20 19.48
C PRO A 45 -2.66 -4.35 20.40
N LYS A 46 -3.78 -4.17 21.11
CA LYS A 46 -4.31 -5.22 22.00
C LYS A 46 -4.57 -6.50 21.22
N GLY A 47 -4.16 -7.63 21.79
CA GLY A 47 -4.36 -8.95 21.19
C GLY A 47 -3.27 -9.38 20.22
N LEU A 48 -2.35 -8.50 19.82
CA LEU A 48 -1.22 -8.87 18.97
C LEU A 48 0.01 -9.25 19.78
N SER A 49 0.72 -10.27 19.32
CA SER A 49 2.08 -10.59 19.74
C SER A 49 3.07 -9.53 19.23
N ALA A 50 4.29 -9.52 19.74
CA ALA A 50 5.35 -8.65 19.21
C ALA A 50 5.69 -9.00 17.75
N ILE A 51 5.64 -10.28 17.37
CA ILE A 51 5.91 -10.73 16.00
C ILE A 51 4.87 -10.15 15.03
N GLU A 52 3.59 -10.25 15.35
CA GLU A 52 2.50 -9.69 14.54
C GLU A 52 2.58 -8.16 14.48
N ALA A 53 2.82 -7.51 15.62
CA ALA A 53 2.95 -6.06 15.68
C ALA A 53 4.15 -5.52 14.88
N ALA A 54 5.25 -6.28 14.80
CA ALA A 54 6.42 -5.89 14.01
C ALA A 54 6.13 -5.79 12.51
N ALA A 55 5.10 -6.49 12.01
CA ALA A 55 4.69 -6.46 10.61
C ALA A 55 3.87 -5.21 10.22
N LEU A 56 3.37 -4.44 11.20
CA LEU A 56 2.45 -3.34 10.94
C LEU A 56 3.14 -2.06 10.41
N PRO A 57 4.20 -1.53 11.03
CA PRO A 57 4.63 -0.15 10.77
C PRO A 57 4.96 0.12 9.29
N GLU A 58 5.79 -0.72 8.67
CA GLU A 58 6.20 -0.52 7.27
C GLU A 58 5.01 -0.50 6.31
N THR A 59 4.15 -1.51 6.40
CA THR A 59 3.07 -1.69 5.43
C THR A 59 1.91 -0.73 5.68
N PHE A 60 1.54 -0.51 6.93
CA PHE A 60 0.44 0.37 7.27
C PHE A 60 0.79 1.84 7.06
N PHE A 61 1.99 2.30 7.44
CA PHE A 61 2.42 3.67 7.19
C PHE A 61 2.52 3.97 5.70
N THR A 62 3.07 3.04 4.91
CA THR A 62 3.17 3.20 3.47
C THR A 62 1.79 3.31 2.83
N VAL A 63 0.86 2.42 3.15
CA VAL A 63 -0.49 2.47 2.59
C VAL A 63 -1.24 3.70 3.08
N TRP A 64 -1.19 3.99 4.39
CA TRP A 64 -1.91 5.13 4.96
C TRP A 64 -1.49 6.43 4.31
N THR A 65 -0.20 6.73 4.33
CA THR A 65 0.32 7.99 3.78
C THR A 65 0.04 8.12 2.29
N ASN A 66 0.24 7.06 1.52
CA ASN A 66 0.16 7.15 0.06
C ASN A 66 -1.27 7.05 -0.47
N VAL A 67 -2.08 6.16 0.08
CA VAL A 67 -3.44 5.91 -0.42
C VAL A 67 -4.47 6.86 0.21
N PHE A 68 -4.38 7.11 1.53
CA PHE A 68 -5.39 7.89 2.24
C PHE A 68 -5.02 9.36 2.40
N GLU A 69 -3.79 9.68 2.80
CA GLU A 69 -3.40 11.10 2.99
C GLU A 69 -3.11 11.79 1.65
N ARG A 70 -2.27 11.19 0.81
CA ARG A 70 -1.86 11.82 -0.47
C ARG A 70 -2.88 11.61 -1.57
N ALA A 71 -3.25 10.37 -1.87
CA ALA A 71 -4.23 10.07 -2.91
C ALA A 71 -5.68 10.30 -2.46
N ARG A 72 -5.95 10.49 -1.17
CA ARG A 72 -7.27 10.80 -0.60
C ARG A 72 -8.35 9.83 -1.07
N LEU A 73 -8.05 8.52 -1.01
CA LEU A 73 -9.02 7.48 -1.35
C LEU A 73 -10.28 7.63 -0.48
N GLY A 74 -11.42 7.78 -1.14
CA GLY A 74 -12.73 7.90 -0.50
C GLY A 74 -13.57 6.62 -0.59
N ALA A 75 -14.62 6.55 0.23
CA ALA A 75 -15.59 5.47 0.16
C ALA A 75 -16.30 5.45 -1.21
N GLY A 76 -16.51 4.26 -1.76
CA GLY A 76 -17.10 4.05 -3.09
C GLY A 76 -16.12 4.21 -4.26
N GLU A 77 -14.94 4.76 -4.06
CA GLU A 77 -13.91 4.83 -5.09
C GLU A 77 -13.26 3.46 -5.36
N THR A 78 -12.69 3.31 -6.54
CA THR A 78 -11.95 2.11 -6.94
C THR A 78 -10.45 2.31 -6.75
N LEU A 79 -9.84 1.50 -5.90
CA LEU A 79 -8.40 1.39 -5.71
C LEU A 79 -7.84 0.22 -6.53
N LEU A 80 -6.90 0.50 -7.43
CA LEU A 80 -6.09 -0.53 -8.07
C LEU A 80 -4.74 -0.63 -7.34
N VAL A 81 -4.35 -1.85 -6.95
CA VAL A 81 -3.06 -2.11 -6.28
C VAL A 81 -2.26 -3.12 -7.08
N HIS A 82 -1.09 -2.74 -7.55
CA HIS A 82 -0.15 -3.69 -8.13
C HIS A 82 0.57 -4.49 -7.04
N GLY A 83 0.71 -5.80 -7.27
CA GLY A 83 1.33 -6.68 -6.27
C GLY A 83 0.44 -6.95 -5.04
N GLY A 84 -0.84 -7.25 -5.26
CA GLY A 84 -1.85 -7.46 -4.20
C GLY A 84 -1.48 -8.47 -3.11
N SER A 85 -0.65 -9.46 -3.42
CA SER A 85 -0.19 -10.47 -2.45
C SER A 85 1.08 -10.08 -1.67
N SER A 86 1.63 -8.88 -1.90
CA SER A 86 2.74 -8.34 -1.09
C SER A 86 2.24 -7.83 0.25
N GLY A 87 3.14 -7.53 1.19
CA GLY A 87 2.79 -6.92 2.47
C GLY A 87 2.02 -5.60 2.28
N ILE A 88 2.45 -4.74 1.35
CA ILE A 88 1.75 -3.51 0.99
C ILE A 88 0.37 -3.84 0.40
N GLY A 89 0.31 -4.80 -0.55
CA GLY A 89 -0.94 -5.17 -1.21
C GLY A 89 -1.99 -5.73 -0.25
N THR A 90 -1.59 -6.65 0.62
CA THR A 90 -2.50 -7.24 1.63
C THR A 90 -3.02 -6.20 2.62
N THR A 91 -2.18 -5.24 3.00
CA THR A 91 -2.58 -4.10 3.84
C THR A 91 -3.54 -3.17 3.10
N ALA A 92 -3.24 -2.84 1.83
CA ALA A 92 -4.11 -1.98 1.02
C ALA A 92 -5.50 -2.60 0.77
N ILE A 93 -5.58 -3.93 0.58
CA ILE A 93 -6.87 -4.64 0.48
C ILE A 93 -7.69 -4.43 1.76
N GLN A 94 -7.09 -4.72 2.91
CA GLN A 94 -7.79 -4.66 4.20
C GLN A 94 -8.22 -3.23 4.56
N LEU A 95 -7.32 -2.26 4.43
CA LEU A 95 -7.64 -0.86 4.72
C LEU A 95 -8.65 -0.30 3.70
N GLY A 96 -8.44 -0.52 2.39
CA GLY A 96 -9.37 -0.05 1.37
C GLY A 96 -10.78 -0.55 1.62
N ARG A 97 -10.94 -1.85 1.89
CA ARG A 97 -12.23 -2.44 2.26
C ARG A 97 -12.81 -1.83 3.54
N ALA A 98 -12.00 -1.69 4.59
CA ALA A 98 -12.45 -1.13 5.88
C ALA A 98 -12.96 0.31 5.76
N PHE A 99 -12.39 1.08 4.83
CA PHE A 99 -12.82 2.45 4.52
C PHE A 99 -13.84 2.56 3.37
N GLY A 100 -14.42 1.43 2.94
CA GLY A 100 -15.53 1.41 1.99
C GLY A 100 -15.14 1.59 0.52
N ALA A 101 -13.86 1.44 0.17
CA ALA A 101 -13.41 1.47 -1.22
C ALA A 101 -13.56 0.08 -1.88
N ARG A 102 -13.68 0.08 -3.21
CA ARG A 102 -13.62 -1.11 -4.05
C ARG A 102 -12.15 -1.40 -4.37
N VAL A 103 -11.64 -2.56 -4.01
CA VAL A 103 -10.21 -2.88 -4.20
C VAL A 103 -10.02 -3.93 -5.28
N ILE A 104 -9.35 -3.54 -6.35
CA ILE A 104 -8.89 -4.41 -7.44
C ILE A 104 -7.38 -4.57 -7.31
N VAL A 105 -6.87 -5.77 -7.45
CA VAL A 105 -5.42 -6.01 -7.35
C VAL A 105 -4.88 -6.74 -8.56
N THR A 106 -3.58 -6.62 -8.80
CA THR A 106 -2.86 -7.53 -9.71
C THR A 106 -1.96 -8.46 -8.91
N ALA A 107 -1.89 -9.71 -9.31
CA ALA A 107 -1.01 -10.71 -8.73
C ALA A 107 -0.47 -11.65 -9.83
N GLY A 108 0.56 -12.43 -9.56
CA GLY A 108 1.27 -13.20 -10.59
C GLY A 108 1.02 -14.70 -10.55
N SER A 109 -0.09 -15.16 -10.01
CA SER A 109 -0.57 -16.54 -10.11
C SER A 109 -1.99 -16.68 -9.57
N ALA A 110 -2.72 -17.69 -10.02
CA ALA A 110 -4.07 -18.01 -9.54
C ALA A 110 -4.14 -18.16 -8.00
N GLY A 111 -3.15 -18.83 -7.38
CA GLY A 111 -3.11 -18.98 -5.92
C GLY A 111 -2.94 -17.66 -5.18
N LYS A 112 -2.12 -16.73 -5.71
CA LYS A 112 -1.98 -15.38 -5.16
C LYS A 112 -3.24 -14.56 -5.35
N CYS A 113 -3.91 -14.67 -6.50
CA CYS A 113 -5.21 -14.03 -6.75
C CYS A 113 -6.25 -14.53 -5.75
N ALA A 114 -6.35 -15.85 -5.53
CA ALA A 114 -7.27 -16.42 -4.56
C ALA A 114 -7.01 -15.91 -3.13
N ALA A 115 -5.74 -15.80 -2.72
CA ALA A 115 -5.38 -15.22 -1.42
C ALA A 115 -5.84 -13.76 -1.29
N CYS A 116 -5.69 -12.95 -2.33
CA CYS A 116 -6.15 -11.56 -2.34
C CYS A 116 -7.69 -11.46 -2.23
N LEU A 117 -8.43 -12.31 -2.94
CA LEU A 117 -9.88 -12.38 -2.85
C LEU A 117 -10.34 -12.78 -1.44
N ASN A 118 -9.69 -13.76 -0.83
CA ASN A 118 -9.98 -14.18 0.56
C ASN A 118 -9.74 -13.07 1.58
N LEU A 119 -8.81 -12.14 1.33
CA LEU A 119 -8.58 -10.95 2.16
C LEU A 119 -9.62 -9.86 1.93
N GLY A 120 -10.46 -9.99 0.89
CA GLY A 120 -11.54 -9.07 0.62
C GLY A 120 -11.31 -8.12 -0.57
N ALA A 121 -10.34 -8.40 -1.44
CA ALA A 121 -10.29 -7.74 -2.74
C ALA A 121 -11.58 -8.07 -3.53
N GLU A 122 -12.16 -7.08 -4.22
CA GLU A 122 -13.32 -7.29 -5.08
C GLU A 122 -12.95 -8.12 -6.31
N ALA A 123 -11.75 -7.88 -6.86
CA ALA A 123 -11.21 -8.63 -7.97
C ALA A 123 -9.69 -8.74 -7.87
N ALA A 124 -9.15 -9.84 -8.38
CA ALA A 124 -7.72 -10.09 -8.49
C ALA A 124 -7.38 -10.54 -9.92
N ILE A 125 -6.50 -9.80 -10.57
CA ILE A 125 -6.12 -9.98 -11.96
C ILE A 125 -4.78 -10.70 -12.02
N ASP A 126 -4.71 -11.86 -12.64
CA ASP A 126 -3.42 -12.50 -12.93
C ASP A 126 -2.76 -11.79 -14.12
N TYR A 127 -1.79 -10.92 -13.82
CA TYR A 127 -1.14 -10.09 -14.84
C TYR A 127 -0.29 -10.89 -15.83
N ARG A 128 -0.10 -12.20 -15.62
CA ARG A 128 0.59 -13.08 -16.55
C ARG A 128 -0.33 -13.60 -17.65
N GLU A 129 -1.61 -13.71 -17.34
CA GLU A 129 -2.64 -14.26 -18.21
C GLU A 129 -3.58 -13.20 -18.77
N GLN A 130 -3.69 -12.04 -18.09
CA GLN A 130 -4.68 -11.02 -18.38
C GLN A 130 -4.06 -9.64 -18.55
N ASP A 131 -4.63 -8.84 -19.46
CA ASP A 131 -4.32 -7.40 -19.52
C ASP A 131 -5.07 -6.64 -18.42
N PHE A 132 -4.35 -6.15 -17.45
CA PHE A 132 -4.95 -5.46 -16.31
C PHE A 132 -5.68 -4.17 -16.72
N VAL A 133 -5.27 -3.49 -17.80
CA VAL A 133 -5.96 -2.27 -18.28
C VAL A 133 -7.36 -2.63 -18.77
N ALA A 134 -7.45 -3.67 -19.60
CA ALA A 134 -8.73 -4.16 -20.11
C ALA A 134 -9.64 -4.65 -18.97
N GLU A 135 -9.09 -5.41 -18.04
CA GLU A 135 -9.83 -5.94 -16.89
C GLU A 135 -10.32 -4.84 -15.95
N VAL A 136 -9.49 -3.86 -15.61
CA VAL A 136 -9.92 -2.70 -14.80
C VAL A 136 -11.05 -1.95 -15.49
N LYS A 137 -10.93 -1.71 -16.79
CA LYS A 137 -12.01 -1.07 -17.58
C LYS A 137 -13.30 -1.89 -17.54
N ARG A 138 -13.21 -3.18 -17.75
CA ARG A 138 -14.37 -4.09 -17.69
C ARG A 138 -15.05 -4.05 -16.32
N LEU A 139 -14.27 -4.16 -15.23
CA LEU A 139 -14.76 -4.18 -13.84
C LEU A 139 -15.36 -2.84 -13.39
N THR A 140 -14.95 -1.74 -14.01
CA THR A 140 -15.42 -0.39 -13.69
C THR A 140 -16.39 0.21 -14.70
N GLY A 141 -16.96 -0.60 -15.59
CA GLY A 141 -17.89 -0.13 -16.63
C GLY A 141 -17.26 0.90 -17.58
N GLY A 142 -15.98 0.77 -17.87
CA GLY A 142 -15.22 1.69 -18.75
C GLY A 142 -14.60 2.91 -18.03
N ARG A 143 -14.97 3.18 -16.78
CA ARG A 143 -14.50 4.38 -16.04
C ARG A 143 -13.00 4.32 -15.74
N GLY A 144 -12.51 3.22 -15.18
CA GLY A 144 -11.14 3.06 -14.68
C GLY A 144 -11.04 3.20 -13.16
N ALA A 145 -9.82 3.09 -12.64
CA ALA A 145 -9.53 3.19 -11.21
C ALA A 145 -9.35 4.65 -10.77
N ASP A 146 -9.94 5.01 -9.63
CA ASP A 146 -9.84 6.36 -9.05
C ASP A 146 -8.47 6.60 -8.39
N VAL A 147 -7.92 5.57 -7.74
CA VAL A 147 -6.57 5.59 -7.17
C VAL A 147 -5.81 4.36 -7.65
N ILE A 148 -4.55 4.56 -8.03
CA ILE A 148 -3.63 3.46 -8.41
C ILE A 148 -2.41 3.52 -7.51
N LEU A 149 -2.13 2.43 -6.79
CA LEU A 149 -0.91 2.26 -6.01
C LEU A 149 0.06 1.38 -6.81
N ASP A 150 1.16 1.99 -7.26
CA ASP A 150 2.15 1.36 -8.13
C ASP A 150 3.50 1.18 -7.44
N MET A 151 4.00 -0.03 -7.44
CA MET A 151 5.36 -0.38 -7.02
C MET A 151 6.18 -1.00 -8.17
N VAL A 152 5.59 -1.11 -9.35
CA VAL A 152 6.20 -1.81 -10.49
C VAL A 152 7.01 -0.85 -11.34
N GLY A 153 6.44 0.30 -11.71
CA GLY A 153 7.10 1.25 -12.62
C GLY A 153 7.26 0.70 -14.03
N GLY A 154 8.28 1.18 -14.75
CA GLY A 154 8.56 0.76 -16.12
C GLY A 154 7.34 0.92 -17.03
N ASP A 155 7.04 -0.10 -17.82
CA ASP A 155 5.89 -0.16 -18.74
C ASP A 155 4.51 0.02 -18.05
N TYR A 156 4.44 -0.22 -16.75
CA TYR A 156 3.21 -0.02 -15.99
C TYR A 156 2.80 1.45 -15.90
N ILE A 157 3.72 2.40 -15.96
CA ILE A 157 3.41 3.84 -15.87
C ILE A 157 2.44 4.26 -16.98
N ALA A 158 2.74 3.94 -18.24
CA ALA A 158 1.87 4.25 -19.36
C ALA A 158 0.51 3.51 -19.29
N ARG A 159 0.54 2.27 -18.84
CA ARG A 159 -0.66 1.44 -18.66
C ARG A 159 -1.53 1.93 -17.50
N ASN A 160 -0.94 2.41 -16.42
CA ASN A 160 -1.66 3.03 -15.30
C ASN A 160 -2.41 4.29 -15.75
N ILE A 161 -1.80 5.13 -16.57
CA ILE A 161 -2.47 6.29 -17.19
C ILE A 161 -3.70 5.86 -17.99
N GLN A 162 -3.61 4.74 -18.70
CA GLN A 162 -4.76 4.18 -19.45
C GLN A 162 -5.85 3.63 -18.51
N ALA A 163 -5.46 2.90 -17.44
CA ALA A 163 -6.35 2.28 -16.49
C ALA A 163 -7.03 3.27 -15.53
N ALA A 164 -6.44 4.45 -15.34
CA ALA A 164 -6.97 5.49 -14.44
C ALA A 164 -8.32 6.04 -14.94
N ALA A 165 -9.18 6.38 -13.99
CA ALA A 165 -10.40 7.15 -14.21
C ALA A 165 -10.08 8.64 -14.50
N PRO A 166 -11.03 9.44 -15.02
CA PRO A 166 -10.93 10.91 -14.94
C PRO A 166 -10.75 11.35 -13.48
N ASP A 167 -9.89 12.36 -13.26
CA ASP A 167 -9.49 12.87 -11.95
C ASP A 167 -8.78 11.80 -11.08
N GLY A 168 -8.26 10.74 -11.70
CA GLY A 168 -7.54 9.67 -11.04
C GLY A 168 -6.20 10.11 -10.44
N ARG A 169 -5.78 9.43 -9.40
CA ARG A 169 -4.51 9.68 -8.70
C ARG A 169 -3.63 8.45 -8.81
N ILE A 170 -2.39 8.63 -9.28
CA ILE A 170 -1.42 7.55 -9.44
C ILE A 170 -0.27 7.79 -8.48
N VAL A 171 -0.09 6.87 -7.55
CA VAL A 171 0.96 6.98 -6.53
C VAL A 171 1.99 5.89 -6.75
N SER A 172 3.20 6.29 -7.13
CA SER A 172 4.33 5.39 -7.26
C SER A 172 5.11 5.34 -5.95
N ILE A 173 5.29 4.14 -5.41
CA ILE A 173 6.03 3.89 -4.16
C ILE A 173 7.32 3.11 -4.36
N ALA A 174 7.50 2.49 -5.52
CA ALA A 174 8.72 1.82 -5.94
C ALA A 174 8.75 1.69 -7.47
N PHE A 175 9.88 1.25 -8.02
CA PHE A 175 10.12 1.11 -9.45
C PHE A 175 10.85 -0.20 -9.75
N LEU A 176 10.21 -1.33 -9.47
CA LEU A 176 10.81 -2.67 -9.64
C LEU A 176 11.22 -2.98 -11.09
N LYS A 177 10.56 -2.37 -12.08
CA LYS A 177 10.88 -2.46 -13.52
C LYS A 177 11.58 -1.21 -14.07
N GLY A 178 12.08 -0.34 -13.22
CA GLY A 178 12.76 0.89 -13.59
C GLY A 178 11.89 2.14 -13.50
N SER A 179 12.56 3.28 -13.34
CA SER A 179 11.95 4.61 -13.11
C SER A 179 11.99 5.52 -14.33
N THR A 180 12.69 5.12 -15.39
CA THR A 180 12.83 5.92 -16.60
C THR A 180 12.02 5.30 -17.73
N VAL A 181 11.06 6.07 -18.27
CA VAL A 181 10.17 5.63 -19.33
C VAL A 181 9.82 6.79 -20.25
N GLU A 182 9.51 6.49 -21.50
CA GLU A 182 8.88 7.43 -22.43
C GLU A 182 7.37 7.32 -22.30
N VAL A 183 6.67 8.43 -22.03
CA VAL A 183 5.23 8.46 -21.78
C VAL A 183 4.55 9.60 -22.56
N ASN A 184 3.42 9.27 -23.19
CA ASN A 184 2.52 10.28 -23.73
C ASN A 184 1.70 10.94 -22.62
N PHE A 185 1.93 12.23 -22.38
CA PHE A 185 1.23 13.01 -21.36
C PHE A 185 -0.15 13.52 -21.77
N MET A 186 -0.55 13.39 -23.03
CA MET A 186 -1.89 13.84 -23.47
C MET A 186 -3.03 13.21 -22.65
N PRO A 187 -3.05 11.90 -22.37
CA PRO A 187 -4.09 11.33 -21.52
C PRO A 187 -4.05 11.79 -20.06
N VAL A 188 -2.86 12.17 -19.54
CA VAL A 188 -2.73 12.74 -18.19
C VAL A 188 -3.50 14.07 -18.13
N MET A 189 -3.28 14.95 -19.11
CA MET A 189 -3.98 16.22 -19.22
C MET A 189 -5.50 16.04 -19.44
N LEU A 190 -5.89 15.20 -20.40
CA LEU A 190 -7.31 15.00 -20.75
C LEU A 190 -8.13 14.40 -19.61
N LYS A 191 -7.53 13.52 -18.83
CA LYS A 191 -8.17 12.91 -17.65
C LYS A 191 -7.95 13.70 -16.35
N ARG A 192 -7.15 14.76 -16.36
CA ARG A 192 -6.78 15.58 -15.18
C ARG A 192 -6.16 14.72 -14.06
N LEU A 193 -5.24 13.82 -14.45
CA LEU A 193 -4.57 12.93 -13.48
C LEU A 193 -3.58 13.69 -12.59
N THR A 194 -3.42 13.21 -11.39
CA THR A 194 -2.40 13.63 -10.41
C THR A 194 -1.54 12.47 -9.96
#